data_abb49b7b8b9b8dff2ace27ec3728052b
#
_entry.id   abb49b7b8b9b8dff2ace27ec3728052b
#
_cell.length_a   1.000
_cell.length_b   1.000
_cell.length_c   1.000
_cell.angle_alpha   90.00
_cell.angle_beta   90.00
_cell.angle_gamma   90.00
#
_symmetry.space_group_name_H-M   'P 1'
#
loop_
_entity.id
_entity.type
_entity.pdbx_description
1 polymer ?
#
loop_
_entity_poly.entity_id
_entity_poly.type
_entity_poly.pdbx_seq_one_letter_code
_entity_poly.pdbx_strand_id
1 'polypeptide(L)'
;VTASAEAINHAGIAARAAAEKLGEDISVLDVTGRMPLADCFVIVTGDNERMVASIVDEIEAELAEKAGVKPRMREGHRDGRWVLLDYGTIICHVQRREEREFYGLDRLYRDCPAVPVEGVEQPDRGSWAEGLDVTELGDIDRLDPLQAQSIEDLPLAGPGPDADEI
;
A
#
# COMPACT_ATOMS: atom_id res chain seq x y z
N VAL A 1 -14.36 -14.29 -0.02
CA VAL A 1 -14.30 -13.01 -0.71
C VAL A 1 -12.93 -12.84 -1.31
N THR A 2 -12.88 -12.43 -2.56
CA THR A 2 -11.60 -12.21 -3.23
C THR A 2 -11.67 -10.93 -4.05
N ALA A 3 -10.52 -10.42 -4.42
CA ALA A 3 -10.44 -9.20 -5.18
C ALA A 3 -11.06 -9.38 -6.55
N SER A 4 -11.71 -8.34 -7.05
CA SER A 4 -12.34 -8.37 -8.35
C SER A 4 -11.29 -8.38 -9.45
N ALA A 5 -11.68 -8.82 -10.64
CA ALA A 5 -10.79 -8.81 -11.79
C ALA A 5 -10.34 -7.39 -12.10
N GLU A 6 -11.22 -6.42 -11.93
CA GLU A 6 -10.87 -5.03 -12.18
C GLU A 6 -9.81 -4.56 -11.20
N ALA A 7 -9.95 -4.89 -9.92
CA ALA A 7 -8.98 -4.49 -8.94
C ALA A 7 -7.63 -5.13 -9.20
N ILE A 8 -7.64 -6.40 -9.57
CA ILE A 8 -6.39 -7.11 -9.87
C ILE A 8 -5.71 -6.46 -11.06
N ASN A 9 -6.47 -6.07 -12.07
CA ASN A 9 -5.90 -5.40 -13.23
C ASN A 9 -5.29 -4.06 -12.85
N HIS A 10 -6.01 -3.26 -12.06
CA HIS A 10 -5.50 -1.97 -11.62
C HIS A 10 -4.25 -2.15 -10.78
N ALA A 11 -4.26 -3.13 -9.88
CA ALA A 11 -3.11 -3.37 -9.02
C ALA A 11 -1.90 -3.79 -9.85
N GLY A 12 -2.12 -4.58 -10.87
CA GLY A 12 -1.02 -4.99 -11.75
C GLY A 12 -0.40 -3.82 -12.48
N ILE A 13 -1.24 -2.92 -13.00
CA ILE A 13 -0.74 -1.73 -13.67
C ILE A 13 0.08 -0.89 -12.70
N ALA A 14 -0.43 -0.68 -11.50
CA ALA A 14 0.26 0.14 -10.50
C ALA A 14 1.59 -0.50 -10.10
N ALA A 15 1.59 -1.80 -9.88
CA ALA A 15 2.81 -2.49 -9.44
C ALA A 15 3.89 -2.44 -10.52
N ARG A 16 3.50 -2.64 -11.78
CA ARG A 16 4.47 -2.59 -12.87
C ARG A 16 4.98 -1.16 -13.07
N ALA A 17 4.11 -0.16 -12.89
CA ALA A 17 4.55 1.23 -12.98
C ALA A 17 5.58 1.53 -11.91
N ALA A 18 5.34 1.04 -10.70
CA ALA A 18 6.28 1.25 -9.61
C ALA A 18 7.62 0.59 -9.91
N ALA A 19 7.58 -0.60 -10.49
CA ALA A 19 8.81 -1.32 -10.81
C ALA A 19 9.62 -0.55 -11.86
N GLU A 20 8.94 0.09 -12.78
CA GLU A 20 9.64 0.87 -13.80
C GLU A 20 10.40 2.03 -13.21
N LYS A 21 9.94 2.56 -12.12
CA LYS A 21 10.61 3.67 -11.46
C LYS A 21 11.46 3.19 -10.29
N LEU A 22 11.84 1.92 -10.34
CA LEU A 22 12.76 1.34 -9.37
C LEU A 22 12.21 1.29 -7.95
N GLY A 23 10.88 1.18 -7.83
CA GLY A 23 10.27 0.94 -6.55
C GLY A 23 10.75 -0.39 -6.00
N GLU A 24 10.91 -0.47 -4.68
CA GLU A 24 11.40 -1.67 -4.03
C GLU A 24 10.34 -2.30 -3.17
N ASP A 25 10.51 -3.57 -2.89
CA ASP A 25 9.64 -4.33 -2.01
C ASP A 25 8.17 -4.12 -2.37
N ILE A 26 7.87 -4.23 -3.65
CA ILE A 26 6.52 -4.03 -4.13
C ILE A 26 5.68 -5.22 -3.70
N SER A 27 4.62 -4.95 -2.96
CA SER A 27 3.71 -5.99 -2.48
C SER A 27 2.30 -5.69 -2.93
N VAL A 28 1.62 -6.69 -3.43
CA VAL A 28 0.22 -6.55 -3.84
C VAL A 28 -0.57 -7.55 -3.02
N LEU A 29 -1.51 -7.04 -2.23
CA LEU A 29 -2.26 -7.86 -1.29
C LEU A 29 -3.74 -7.78 -1.57
N ASP A 30 -4.41 -8.94 -1.48
CA ASP A 30 -5.86 -8.98 -1.55
C ASP A 30 -6.36 -8.71 -0.14
N VAL A 31 -6.92 -7.52 0.08
CA VAL A 31 -7.35 -7.13 1.41
C VAL A 31 -8.86 -7.23 1.61
N THR A 32 -9.54 -7.94 0.72
CA THR A 32 -11.00 -8.01 0.79
C THR A 32 -11.49 -8.62 2.11
N GLY A 33 -10.70 -9.45 2.73
CA GLY A 33 -11.10 -10.06 3.99
C GLY A 33 -10.92 -9.18 5.21
N ARG A 34 -10.20 -8.08 5.07
CA ARG A 34 -9.87 -7.21 6.19
C ARG A 34 -10.33 -5.78 6.00
N MET A 35 -10.40 -5.31 4.78
CA MET A 35 -10.63 -3.90 4.50
C MET A 35 -11.85 -3.76 3.60
N PRO A 36 -12.91 -3.13 4.08
CA PRO A 36 -14.12 -3.02 3.25
C PRO A 36 -14.04 -1.96 2.17
N LEU A 37 -13.05 -1.09 2.23
CA LEU A 37 -13.02 0.04 1.33
C LEU A 37 -12.27 -0.18 0.02
N ALA A 38 -11.55 -1.26 -0.09
CA ALA A 38 -10.80 -1.56 -1.31
C ALA A 38 -10.57 -3.05 -1.41
N ASP A 39 -10.26 -3.51 -2.61
CA ASP A 39 -9.98 -4.92 -2.83
C ASP A 39 -8.51 -5.25 -2.69
N CYS A 40 -7.63 -4.36 -3.12
CA CYS A 40 -6.20 -4.61 -3.08
C CYS A 40 -5.43 -3.44 -2.54
N PHE A 41 -4.32 -3.75 -1.88
CA PHE A 41 -3.30 -2.76 -1.54
C PHE A 41 -2.12 -3.01 -2.46
N VAL A 42 -1.50 -1.92 -2.90
CA VAL A 42 -0.20 -1.99 -3.59
C VAL A 42 0.75 -1.18 -2.72
N ILE A 43 1.74 -1.82 -2.13
CA ILE A 43 2.66 -1.16 -1.21
C ILE A 43 4.03 -1.15 -1.84
N VAL A 44 4.64 0.02 -1.91
CA VAL A 44 5.91 0.22 -2.62
C VAL A 44 6.84 1.05 -1.76
N THR A 45 8.11 0.77 -1.81
CA THR A 45 9.13 1.52 -1.09
C THR A 45 9.95 2.36 -2.06
N GLY A 46 10.17 3.62 -1.69
CA GLY A 46 11.12 4.48 -2.37
C GLY A 46 12.20 4.89 -1.38
N ASP A 47 13.40 5.12 -1.86
CA ASP A 47 14.52 5.44 -0.98
C ASP A 47 14.42 6.82 -0.36
N ASN A 48 13.78 7.72 -1.03
CA ASN A 48 13.65 9.09 -0.53
C ASN A 48 12.41 9.72 -1.12
N GLU A 49 12.11 10.94 -0.73
CA GLU A 49 10.90 11.61 -1.15
C GLU A 49 10.83 11.81 -2.66
N ARG A 50 11.98 12.03 -3.28
CA ARG A 50 12.00 12.22 -4.73
C ARG A 50 11.60 10.93 -5.45
N MET A 51 12.09 9.79 -4.96
CA MET A 51 11.73 8.50 -5.52
C MET A 51 10.26 8.22 -5.30
N VAL A 52 9.76 8.54 -4.10
CA VAL A 52 8.35 8.35 -3.82
C VAL A 52 7.52 9.16 -4.81
N ALA A 53 7.88 10.41 -5.05
CA ALA A 53 7.13 11.24 -5.98
C ALA A 53 7.18 10.69 -7.40
N SER A 54 8.34 10.19 -7.81
CA SER A 54 8.51 9.64 -9.14
C SER A 54 7.62 8.40 -9.32
N ILE A 55 7.58 7.55 -8.31
CA ILE A 55 6.75 6.34 -8.36
C ILE A 55 5.27 6.73 -8.41
N VAL A 56 4.86 7.69 -7.60
CA VAL A 56 3.48 8.14 -7.58
C VAL A 56 3.08 8.68 -8.95
N ASP A 57 3.93 9.50 -9.55
CA ASP A 57 3.63 10.08 -10.86
C ASP A 57 3.45 8.99 -11.90
N GLU A 58 4.29 7.98 -11.87
CA GLU A 58 4.19 6.92 -12.87
C GLU A 58 2.95 6.06 -12.64
N ILE A 59 2.62 5.78 -11.40
CA ILE A 59 1.41 5.02 -11.11
C ILE A 59 0.19 5.78 -11.64
N GLU A 60 0.13 7.08 -11.39
CA GLU A 60 -1.01 7.85 -11.84
C GLU A 60 -1.07 7.92 -13.35
N ALA A 61 0.07 8.09 -14.00
CA ALA A 61 0.11 8.18 -15.45
C ALA A 61 -0.34 6.87 -16.10
N GLU A 62 0.17 5.75 -15.60
CA GLU A 62 -0.14 4.47 -16.20
C GLU A 62 -1.59 4.06 -15.98
N LEU A 63 -2.12 4.34 -14.79
CA LEU A 63 -3.51 4.01 -14.52
C LEU A 63 -4.43 4.90 -15.35
N ALA A 64 -4.07 6.16 -15.56
CA ALA A 64 -4.87 7.02 -16.41
C ALA A 64 -4.84 6.54 -17.85
N GLU A 65 -3.68 6.15 -18.33
CA GLU A 65 -3.54 5.76 -19.71
C GLU A 65 -4.12 4.39 -20.00
N LYS A 66 -3.86 3.42 -19.14
CA LYS A 66 -4.23 2.04 -19.43
C LYS A 66 -5.59 1.63 -18.87
N ALA A 67 -6.07 2.32 -17.86
CA ALA A 67 -7.36 1.98 -17.26
C ALA A 67 -8.33 3.14 -17.20
N GLY A 68 -7.89 4.35 -17.55
CA GLY A 68 -8.77 5.50 -17.58
C GLY A 68 -9.25 5.95 -16.21
N VAL A 69 -8.48 5.68 -15.16
CA VAL A 69 -8.90 6.01 -13.80
C VAL A 69 -7.96 6.99 -13.15
N LYS A 70 -8.50 7.76 -12.22
CA LYS A 70 -7.76 8.72 -11.44
C LYS A 70 -8.02 8.46 -9.97
N PRO A 71 -7.11 8.83 -9.09
CA PRO A 71 -7.37 8.60 -7.67
C PRO A 71 -8.52 9.47 -7.19
N ARG A 72 -9.39 8.90 -6.38
CA ARG A 72 -10.47 9.64 -5.77
C ARG A 72 -9.92 10.52 -4.66
N MET A 73 -8.84 10.10 -4.06
CA MET A 73 -8.26 10.82 -2.94
C MET A 73 -6.78 10.56 -2.89
N ARG A 74 -6.03 11.57 -2.54
CA ARG A 74 -4.60 11.47 -2.32
C ARG A 74 -4.28 12.03 -0.96
N GLU A 75 -3.37 11.38 -0.26
CA GLU A 75 -2.92 11.87 1.03
C GLU A 75 -1.42 11.76 1.12
N GLY A 76 -0.80 12.67 1.84
CA GLY A 76 0.64 12.61 2.11
C GLY A 76 1.51 13.14 1.00
N HIS A 77 0.94 13.58 -0.11
CA HIS A 77 1.75 13.96 -1.26
C HIS A 77 2.61 15.20 -1.00
N ARG A 78 2.21 16.06 -0.08
CA ARG A 78 3.01 17.24 0.21
C ARG A 78 4.29 16.88 0.91
N ASP A 79 4.17 16.02 1.90
CA ASP A 79 5.28 15.59 2.71
C ASP A 79 6.14 14.61 1.93
N GLY A 80 5.53 13.74 1.15
CA GLY A 80 6.27 12.83 0.31
C GLY A 80 6.88 11.64 1.01
N ARG A 81 6.59 11.45 2.31
CA ARG A 81 7.15 10.31 3.01
C ARG A 81 6.25 9.09 2.92
N TRP A 82 4.97 9.30 2.85
CA TRP A 82 3.99 8.22 2.69
C TRP A 82 2.84 8.80 1.90
N VAL A 83 2.75 8.44 0.62
CA VAL A 83 1.69 8.93 -0.24
C VAL A 83 0.68 7.82 -0.42
N LEU A 84 -0.57 8.15 -0.21
CA LEU A 84 -1.67 7.21 -0.36
C LEU A 84 -2.51 7.66 -1.55
N LEU A 85 -2.77 6.72 -2.46
CA LEU A 85 -3.63 6.99 -3.60
C LEU A 85 -4.81 6.03 -3.54
N ASP A 86 -6.00 6.57 -3.38
CA ASP A 86 -7.21 5.78 -3.24
C ASP A 86 -7.98 5.79 -4.56
N TYR A 87 -8.04 4.64 -5.21
CA TYR A 87 -8.75 4.49 -6.48
C TYR A 87 -10.09 3.79 -6.31
N GLY A 88 -10.45 3.44 -5.09
CA GLY A 88 -11.68 2.70 -4.87
C GLY A 88 -11.46 1.20 -4.97
N THR A 89 -11.01 0.73 -6.12
CA THR A 89 -10.70 -0.70 -6.26
C THR A 89 -9.41 -1.05 -5.56
N ILE A 90 -8.45 -0.14 -5.61
CA ILE A 90 -7.16 -0.39 -4.98
C ILE A 90 -6.73 0.85 -4.21
N ILE A 91 -5.85 0.65 -3.26
CA ILE A 91 -5.20 1.74 -2.56
C ILE A 91 -3.71 1.51 -2.67
N CYS A 92 -3.00 2.51 -3.19
CA CYS A 92 -1.56 2.43 -3.33
C CYS A 92 -0.91 3.17 -2.18
N HIS A 93 0.03 2.51 -1.53
CA HIS A 93 0.82 3.09 -0.44
C HIS A 93 2.26 3.18 -0.94
N VAL A 94 2.73 4.38 -1.20
CA VAL A 94 4.11 4.57 -1.63
C VAL A 94 4.85 5.24 -0.48
N GLN A 95 5.79 4.52 0.11
CA GLN A 95 6.41 4.93 1.37
C GLN A 95 7.91 4.98 1.24
N ARG A 96 8.54 5.92 1.97
CA ARG A 96 9.97 5.83 2.13
C ARG A 96 10.27 4.58 2.95
N ARG A 97 11.52 4.13 2.88
CA ARG A 97 11.91 2.92 3.59
C ARG A 97 11.65 3.04 5.08
N GLU A 98 11.91 4.20 5.64
CA GLU A 98 11.70 4.40 7.08
C GLU A 98 10.24 4.23 7.46
N GLU A 99 9.34 4.79 6.67
CA GLU A 99 7.93 4.66 6.96
C GLU A 99 7.45 3.24 6.72
N ARG A 100 7.99 2.58 5.69
CA ARG A 100 7.60 1.19 5.43
C ARG A 100 7.90 0.31 6.62
N GLU A 101 9.07 0.49 7.21
CA GLU A 101 9.48 -0.31 8.34
C GLU A 101 8.77 0.10 9.62
N PHE A 102 8.62 1.39 9.83
CA PHE A 102 8.06 1.87 11.08
C PHE A 102 6.59 1.51 11.23
N TYR A 103 5.81 1.74 10.18
CA TYR A 103 4.37 1.51 10.27
C TYR A 103 3.98 0.06 10.02
N GLY A 104 4.77 -0.68 9.29
CA GLY A 104 4.59 -2.12 9.17
C GLY A 104 3.26 -2.57 8.60
N LEU A 105 2.81 -1.95 7.50
CA LEU A 105 1.57 -2.40 6.87
C LEU A 105 1.64 -3.88 6.51
N ASP A 106 2.80 -4.35 6.11
CA ASP A 106 2.96 -5.76 5.76
C ASP A 106 2.60 -6.65 6.93
N ARG A 107 2.96 -6.21 8.13
CA ARG A 107 2.68 -6.99 9.33
C ARG A 107 1.21 -6.91 9.69
N LEU A 108 0.62 -5.73 9.57
CA LEU A 108 -0.78 -5.55 9.88
C LEU A 108 -1.69 -6.39 8.99
N TYR A 109 -1.28 -6.56 7.74
CA TYR A 109 -2.09 -7.31 6.77
C TYR A 109 -1.44 -8.63 6.39
N ARG A 110 -0.71 -9.20 7.33
CA ARG A 110 0.04 -10.44 7.06
C ARG A 110 -0.83 -11.61 6.67
N ASP A 111 -2.08 -11.60 7.07
CA ASP A 111 -2.99 -12.69 6.76
C ASP A 111 -3.68 -12.49 5.41
N CYS A 112 -3.40 -11.41 4.72
CA CYS A 112 -3.98 -11.17 3.41
C CYS A 112 -3.11 -11.82 2.34
N PRO A 113 -3.71 -12.53 1.40
CA PRO A 113 -2.90 -13.23 0.40
C PRO A 113 -2.26 -12.27 -0.59
N ALA A 114 -1.10 -12.65 -1.08
CA ALA A 114 -0.45 -11.88 -2.11
C ALA A 114 -1.14 -12.14 -3.44
N VAL A 115 -1.20 -11.11 -4.28
CA VAL A 115 -1.74 -11.23 -5.62
C VAL A 115 -0.56 -11.23 -6.58
N PRO A 116 -0.34 -12.31 -7.32
CA PRO A 116 0.79 -12.34 -8.24
C PRO A 116 0.62 -11.32 -9.35
N VAL A 117 1.71 -10.68 -9.73
CA VAL A 117 1.71 -9.72 -10.84
C VAL A 117 2.85 -10.09 -11.76
N GLU A 118 2.51 -10.33 -13.02
CA GLU A 118 3.50 -10.71 -13.98
C GLU A 118 4.53 -9.61 -14.14
N GLY A 119 5.80 -9.98 -14.06
CA GLY A 119 6.87 -9.02 -14.22
C GLY A 119 7.28 -8.31 -12.97
N VAL A 120 6.62 -8.59 -11.85
CA VAL A 120 6.96 -7.94 -10.58
C VAL A 120 7.29 -9.01 -9.56
N GLU A 121 8.48 -8.91 -8.99
CA GLU A 121 8.91 -9.84 -7.95
C GLU A 121 8.50 -9.26 -6.62
N GLN A 122 7.85 -10.05 -5.79
CA GLN A 122 7.36 -9.57 -4.50
C GLN A 122 8.18 -10.18 -3.37
N PRO A 123 8.27 -9.48 -2.24
CA PRO A 123 9.06 -9.99 -1.13
C PRO A 123 8.51 -11.31 -0.61
N ASP A 124 9.40 -12.10 -0.04
CA ASP A 124 9.04 -13.37 0.56
C ASP A 124 8.34 -13.10 1.89
N ARG A 125 7.07 -13.43 1.96
CA ARG A 125 6.30 -13.17 3.16
C ARG A 125 6.34 -14.33 4.14
N GLY A 126 6.77 -15.48 3.67
CA GLY A 126 6.82 -16.66 4.52
C GLY A 126 7.83 -16.52 5.64
N SER A 127 9.04 -16.16 5.28
CA SER A 127 10.10 -16.06 6.29
C SER A 127 9.79 -14.93 7.27
N TRP A 128 9.15 -13.90 6.77
CA TRP A 128 8.77 -12.79 7.61
C TRP A 128 7.74 -13.22 8.64
N ALA A 129 6.78 -14.00 8.22
CA ALA A 129 5.73 -14.47 9.11
C ALA A 129 6.25 -15.49 10.10
N GLU A 130 7.20 -16.26 9.70
CA GLU A 130 7.74 -17.29 10.57
C GLU A 130 8.41 -16.77 11.83
N GLY A 131 8.87 -15.57 11.79
CA GLY A 131 9.56 -15.01 12.93
C GLY A 131 8.63 -14.41 13.96
N LEU A 132 7.34 -14.45 13.71
CA LEU A 132 6.42 -13.81 14.62
C LEU A 132 5.90 -14.75 15.70
N ASP A 133 5.91 -14.24 16.91
CA ASP A 133 5.34 -14.96 18.03
C ASP A 133 3.83 -14.85 17.93
N VAL A 134 3.15 -15.94 18.18
CA VAL A 134 1.71 -15.95 18.12
C VAL A 134 1.12 -14.93 19.08
N THR A 135 1.73 -14.80 20.24
CA THR A 135 1.26 -13.84 21.22
C THR A 135 1.37 -12.42 20.70
N GLU A 136 2.46 -12.16 20.01
CA GLU A 136 2.64 -10.84 19.42
C GLU A 136 1.60 -10.58 18.37
N LEU A 137 1.27 -11.60 17.62
CA LEU A 137 0.27 -11.42 16.57
C LEU A 137 -1.06 -11.04 17.20
N GLY A 138 -1.36 -11.66 18.32
CA GLY A 138 -2.60 -11.31 19.00
C GLY A 138 -2.58 -9.89 19.47
N ASP A 139 -1.47 -9.44 19.98
CA ASP A 139 -1.36 -8.08 20.47
C ASP A 139 -1.51 -7.09 19.33
N ILE A 140 -0.89 -7.38 18.22
CA ILE A 140 -0.99 -6.51 17.07
C ILE A 140 -2.43 -6.41 16.62
N ASP A 141 -3.11 -7.51 16.58
CA ASP A 141 -4.50 -7.49 16.17
C ASP A 141 -5.34 -6.66 17.11
N ARG A 142 -5.00 -6.70 18.35
CA ARG A 142 -5.77 -6.00 19.34
C ARG A 142 -5.58 -4.50 19.23
N LEU A 143 -4.36 -4.12 18.91
CA LEU A 143 -4.08 -2.72 18.79
C LEU A 143 -4.40 -2.20 17.40
N ASP A 144 -4.74 -3.05 16.52
CA ASP A 144 -4.96 -2.64 15.17
C ASP A 144 -6.24 -1.87 15.06
N PRO A 145 -6.15 -0.65 15.03
CA PRO A 145 -7.32 0.18 15.02
C PRO A 145 -7.91 0.11 13.72
N LEU A 146 -7.41 -0.66 13.07
CA LEU A 146 -7.74 -0.78 11.83
C LEU A 146 -8.76 -1.68 11.63
N GLN A 147 -8.94 -2.26 12.60
CA GLN A 147 -10.13 -2.79 12.67
C GLN A 147 -10.90 -1.61 12.33
N ALA A 148 -10.24 -0.51 12.37
CA ALA A 148 -10.82 0.69 12.02
C ALA A 148 -11.54 0.52 10.75
N GLN A 149 -12.50 1.24 10.59
CA GLN A 149 -13.31 1.12 9.48
C GLN A 149 -12.94 2.00 8.37
N SER A 150 -11.99 2.81 8.49
CA SER A 150 -11.65 3.79 7.51
C SER A 150 -10.17 3.87 7.29
N ILE A 151 -9.79 4.15 6.07
CA ILE A 151 -8.41 4.29 5.77
C ILE A 151 -7.87 5.50 6.50
N GLU A 152 -8.73 6.40 6.85
CA GLU A 152 -8.34 7.58 7.57
C GLU A 152 -7.83 7.29 8.95
N ASP A 153 -8.16 6.13 9.44
CA ASP A 153 -7.71 5.74 10.76
C ASP A 153 -6.31 5.14 10.73
N LEU A 154 -5.71 5.06 9.58
CA LEU A 154 -4.35 4.55 9.51
C LEU A 154 -3.38 5.55 10.11
N PRO A 155 -2.38 5.05 10.74
CA PRO A 155 -1.44 5.91 11.45
C PRO A 155 -0.73 6.92 10.59
N LEU A 156 -0.87 6.79 9.33
CA LEU A 156 -0.29 7.71 8.47
C LEU A 156 -0.59 9.11 8.80
N ALA A 157 -1.75 9.31 9.17
CA ALA A 157 -2.17 10.65 9.39
C ALA A 157 -1.38 11.27 10.44
N GLY A 158 -0.82 10.48 11.19
CA GLY A 158 -0.19 11.04 12.28
C GLY A 158 0.64 12.19 12.02
N PRO A 159 1.39 12.23 11.32
CA PRO A 159 2.20 13.37 11.32
C PRO A 159 1.54 14.34 10.64
N GLY A 160 1.05 14.15 10.74
CA GLY A 160 0.69 14.95 10.33
C GLY A 160 1.06 15.96 9.95
N PRO A 161 1.16 16.02 9.92
CA PRO A 161 1.44 17.01 9.71
C PRO A 161 1.03 17.45 8.84
N ASP A 162 0.89 16.86 8.69
CA ASP A 162 0.60 17.17 8.01
C ASP A 162 -0.07 17.96 8.07
N ALA A 163 -0.24 17.60 8.59
CA ALA A 163 -1.04 18.26 8.87
C ALA A 163 -0.65 19.47 8.83
N ASP A 164 -0.13 19.46 9.08
CA ASP A 164 0.16 20.50 9.26
C ASP A 164 0.36 21.23 8.32
N GLU A 165 0.36 20.92 7.75
CA GLU A 165 0.54 21.45 6.96
C GLU A 165 0.03 22.29 6.70
N ILE A 166 -0.21 22.31 7.22
CA ILE A 166 -0.56 22.90 7.11
C ILE A 166 -0.58 23.86 6.92
#